data_9fd966bffc4a76d68258bdd8009b4590
#
_entry.id   9fd966bffc4a76d68258bdd8009b4590
#
_cell.length_a   1.000
_cell.length_b   1.000
_cell.length_c   1.000
_cell.angle_alpha   90.00
_cell.angle_beta   90.00
_cell.angle_gamma   90.00
#
_symmetry.space_group_name_H-M   'P 1'
#
loop_
_entity.id
_entity.type
_entity.pdbx_description
1 polymer ?
#
loop_
_entity_poly.entity_id
_entity_poly.type
_entity_poly.pdbx_seq_one_letter_code
_entity_poly.pdbx_strand_id
1 'polypeptide(L)'
;MHKEILTETQSKLLPIVKLFAGDFGLVGGTAIALYLGHRESIDYDLFTFDEFLNQKIRRKISQVAKIDAIFRDETGQFTLTVNNVRFTFFQFPYKINYSESLDDIIKMPDLLTLAALKAFALGRRAKWKDYVDMYFVLKANHTVSEITTKGLEVFGNEFNEKIFRTQLAYFEDIDYSEQIIYKDGFRVDDEIIKKALVEFSLEWQ
;
A
#
# COMPACT_ATOMS: atom_id res chain seq x y z
N MET A 1 8.20 7.73 11.37
CA MET A 1 7.61 7.71 10.01
C MET A 1 8.36 8.67 9.10
N HIS A 2 8.69 8.24 7.90
CA HIS A 2 9.49 8.94 6.90
C HIS A 2 8.62 9.87 6.04
N LYS A 3 8.26 11.04 6.56
CA LYS A 3 7.40 11.99 5.81
C LYS A 3 8.09 12.60 4.59
N GLU A 4 9.41 12.54 4.53
CA GLU A 4 10.21 12.99 3.40
C GLU A 4 9.98 12.20 2.10
N ILE A 5 9.24 11.08 2.17
CA ILE A 5 8.80 10.32 0.98
C ILE A 5 7.62 10.99 0.27
N LEU A 6 6.88 11.83 0.98
CA LEU A 6 5.75 12.55 0.41
C LEU A 6 6.25 13.72 -0.44
N THR A 7 5.67 13.88 -1.62
CA THR A 7 5.88 15.09 -2.42
C THR A 7 5.30 16.31 -1.71
N GLU A 8 5.74 17.51 -2.10
CA GLU A 8 5.17 18.75 -1.56
C GLU A 8 3.66 18.83 -1.79
N THR A 9 3.19 18.37 -2.96
CA THR A 9 1.75 18.33 -3.29
C THR A 9 0.99 17.39 -2.36
N GLN A 10 1.51 16.19 -2.12
CA GLN A 10 0.87 15.26 -1.18
C GLN A 10 0.84 15.82 0.24
N SER A 11 1.94 16.42 0.70
CA SER A 11 2.01 17.02 2.04
C SER A 11 0.93 18.11 2.23
N LYS A 12 0.67 18.91 1.19
CA LYS A 12 -0.41 19.92 1.19
C LYS A 12 -1.81 19.30 1.21
N LEU A 13 -1.96 18.03 0.81
CA LEU A 13 -3.23 17.31 0.77
C LEU A 13 -3.50 16.46 2.01
N LEU A 14 -2.57 16.38 2.97
CA LEU A 14 -2.79 15.68 4.25
C LEU A 14 -4.03 16.18 5.03
N PRO A 15 -4.41 17.46 5.00
CA PRO A 15 -5.68 17.90 5.59
C PRO A 15 -6.91 17.22 4.97
N ILE A 16 -6.88 16.87 3.67
CA ILE A 16 -7.95 16.10 3.03
C ILE A 16 -7.97 14.67 3.56
N VAL A 17 -6.79 14.01 3.67
CA VAL A 17 -6.68 12.68 4.28
C VAL A 17 -7.29 12.67 5.68
N LYS A 18 -7.01 13.69 6.48
CA LYS A 18 -7.53 13.84 7.85
C LYS A 18 -9.05 13.92 7.92
N LEU A 19 -9.75 14.45 6.91
CA LEU A 19 -11.22 14.47 6.87
C LEU A 19 -11.86 13.09 6.95
N PHE A 20 -11.08 12.03 6.64
CA PHE A 20 -11.55 10.65 6.56
C PHE A 20 -10.99 9.76 7.68
N ALA A 21 -10.23 10.32 8.63
CA ALA A 21 -9.55 9.58 9.70
C ALA A 21 -10.52 8.81 10.64
N GLY A 22 -11.79 9.24 10.73
CA GLY A 22 -12.81 8.55 11.54
C GLY A 22 -13.39 7.31 10.87
N ASP A 23 -13.33 7.23 9.55
CA ASP A 23 -14.02 6.20 8.77
C ASP A 23 -13.04 5.28 8.02
N PHE A 24 -11.80 5.74 7.75
CA PHE A 24 -10.80 5.05 6.93
C PHE A 24 -9.44 4.99 7.61
N GLY A 25 -8.60 4.04 7.17
CA GLY A 25 -7.19 3.99 7.48
C GLY A 25 -6.33 4.02 6.22
N LEU A 26 -5.13 4.58 6.32
CA LEU A 26 -4.16 4.65 5.23
C LEU A 26 -3.43 3.31 5.09
N VAL A 27 -3.40 2.78 3.86
CA VAL A 27 -2.74 1.53 3.50
C VAL A 27 -1.92 1.71 2.21
N GLY A 28 -1.57 0.62 1.56
CA GLY A 28 -0.93 0.62 0.25
C GLY A 28 0.54 1.01 0.27
N GLY A 29 1.05 1.38 -0.92
CA GLY A 29 2.46 1.70 -1.11
C GLY A 29 2.93 2.93 -0.32
N THR A 30 2.07 3.93 -0.18
CA THR A 30 2.39 5.14 0.60
C THR A 30 2.56 4.81 2.08
N ALA A 31 1.70 3.96 2.64
CA ALA A 31 1.85 3.51 4.04
C ALA A 31 3.18 2.76 4.25
N ILE A 32 3.53 1.82 3.37
CA ILE A 32 4.82 1.10 3.43
C ILE A 32 6.01 2.07 3.30
N ALA A 33 5.94 2.99 2.34
CA ALA A 33 7.00 3.96 2.13
C ALA A 33 7.18 4.89 3.33
N LEU A 34 6.12 5.27 4.03
CA LEU A 34 6.19 6.04 5.29
C LEU A 34 6.91 5.27 6.41
N TYR A 35 6.82 3.93 6.44
CA TYR A 35 7.58 3.13 7.40
C TYR A 35 9.05 3.01 7.03
N LEU A 36 9.36 2.77 5.75
CA LEU A 36 10.68 2.33 5.31
C LEU A 36 11.57 3.47 4.76
N GLY A 37 10.97 4.55 4.28
CA GLY A 37 11.70 5.68 3.69
C GLY A 37 12.34 5.39 2.34
N HIS A 38 12.07 4.24 1.70
CA HIS A 38 12.84 3.70 0.59
C HIS A 38 12.55 4.33 -0.77
N ARG A 39 11.33 4.83 -1.00
CA ARG A 39 10.90 5.42 -2.26
C ARG A 39 9.80 6.44 -2.09
N GLU A 40 9.57 7.25 -3.11
CA GLU A 40 8.36 8.07 -3.21
C GLU A 40 7.14 7.19 -3.51
N SER A 41 5.98 7.63 -3.02
CA SER A 41 4.69 7.03 -3.36
C SER A 41 3.63 8.12 -3.39
N ILE A 42 3.01 8.31 -4.55
CA ILE A 42 2.19 9.50 -4.85
C ILE A 42 0.69 9.32 -4.64
N ASP A 43 0.23 8.13 -4.28
CA ASP A 43 -1.19 7.81 -4.14
C ASP A 43 -1.58 7.71 -2.66
N TYR A 44 -2.82 8.03 -2.31
CA TYR A 44 -3.42 7.74 -1.01
C TYR A 44 -4.47 6.64 -1.14
N ASP A 45 -4.18 5.46 -0.60
CA ASP A 45 -5.10 4.33 -0.51
C ASP A 45 -5.76 4.32 0.87
N LEU A 46 -7.05 4.59 0.92
CA LEU A 46 -7.86 4.73 2.13
C LEU A 46 -8.87 3.60 2.21
N PHE A 47 -8.64 2.66 3.12
CA PHE A 47 -9.47 1.46 3.25
C PHE A 47 -10.35 1.51 4.48
N THR A 48 -11.54 0.95 4.36
CA THR A 48 -12.48 0.71 5.45
C THR A 48 -13.13 -0.65 5.29
N PHE A 49 -13.57 -1.27 6.39
CA PHE A 49 -14.42 -2.47 6.36
C PHE A 49 -15.89 -2.09 6.16
N ASP A 50 -16.29 -0.89 6.61
CA ASP A 50 -17.66 -0.45 6.62
C ASP A 50 -18.12 0.06 5.23
N GLU A 51 -19.41 -0.04 4.97
CA GLU A 51 -20.01 0.54 3.78
C GLU A 51 -19.94 2.07 3.79
N PHE A 52 -19.70 2.65 2.64
CA PHE A 52 -19.68 4.11 2.48
C PHE A 52 -20.40 4.56 1.22
N LEU A 53 -20.79 5.84 1.18
CA LEU A 53 -21.42 6.47 0.03
C LEU A 53 -20.42 7.39 -0.67
N ASN A 54 -20.13 7.12 -1.95
CA ASN A 54 -19.22 7.92 -2.77
C ASN A 54 -19.63 9.41 -2.80
N GLN A 55 -20.92 9.70 -2.81
CA GLN A 55 -21.43 11.06 -2.76
C GLN A 55 -21.02 11.82 -1.47
N LYS A 56 -20.93 11.14 -0.32
CA LYS A 56 -20.46 11.76 0.93
C LYS A 56 -18.99 12.15 0.83
N ILE A 57 -18.16 11.25 0.25
CA ILE A 57 -16.73 11.51 0.03
C ILE A 57 -16.57 12.68 -0.94
N ARG A 58 -17.25 12.63 -2.10
CA ARG A 58 -17.23 13.71 -3.10
C ARG A 58 -17.58 15.05 -2.48
N ARG A 59 -18.67 15.11 -1.68
CA ARG A 59 -19.11 16.34 -1.00
C ARG A 59 -18.06 16.87 -0.03
N LYS A 60 -17.49 16.01 0.82
CA LYS A 60 -16.45 16.41 1.80
C LYS A 60 -15.23 17.01 1.06
N ILE A 61 -14.74 16.36 -0.01
CA ILE A 61 -13.59 16.85 -0.78
C ILE A 61 -13.92 18.16 -1.49
N SER A 62 -15.08 18.25 -2.17
CA SER A 62 -15.48 19.45 -2.92
C SER A 62 -15.68 20.70 -2.07
N GLN A 63 -15.80 20.56 -0.76
CA GLN A 63 -15.86 21.71 0.16
C GLN A 63 -14.49 22.37 0.40
N VAL A 64 -13.39 21.64 0.17
CA VAL A 64 -12.02 22.06 0.53
C VAL A 64 -11.06 22.06 -0.66
N ALA A 65 -11.38 21.33 -1.73
CA ALA A 65 -10.55 21.23 -2.92
C ALA A 65 -11.37 20.92 -4.17
N LYS A 66 -10.80 21.24 -5.35
CA LYS A 66 -11.35 20.85 -6.64
C LYS A 66 -10.96 19.39 -6.94
N ILE A 67 -11.93 18.58 -7.32
CA ILE A 67 -11.68 17.25 -7.89
C ILE A 67 -11.30 17.44 -9.37
N ASP A 68 -10.13 16.92 -9.78
CA ASP A 68 -9.64 17.06 -11.15
C ASP A 68 -10.29 16.03 -12.08
N ALA A 69 -10.32 14.75 -11.65
CA ALA A 69 -10.92 13.65 -12.39
C ALA A 69 -11.45 12.56 -11.45
N ILE A 70 -12.41 11.80 -11.94
CA ILE A 70 -12.95 10.61 -11.28
C ILE A 70 -12.68 9.42 -12.22
N PHE A 71 -11.97 8.41 -11.70
CA PHE A 71 -11.57 7.22 -12.46
C PHE A 71 -12.48 6.03 -12.17
N ARG A 72 -13.05 5.96 -10.95
CA ARG A 72 -13.97 4.91 -10.55
C ARG A 72 -15.00 5.47 -9.58
N ASP A 73 -16.27 5.17 -9.82
CA ASP A 73 -17.41 5.57 -9.00
C ASP A 73 -18.38 4.37 -8.92
N GLU A 74 -17.99 3.37 -8.12
CA GLU A 74 -18.72 2.11 -7.95
C GLU A 74 -19.04 1.90 -6.46
N THR A 75 -20.03 1.09 -6.15
CA THR A 75 -20.32 0.69 -4.76
C THR A 75 -19.08 0.05 -4.13
N GLY A 76 -18.65 0.57 -2.98
CA GLY A 76 -17.47 0.09 -2.27
C GLY A 76 -16.13 0.54 -2.86
N GLN A 77 -16.12 1.31 -3.97
CA GLN A 77 -14.88 1.86 -4.51
C GLN A 77 -15.10 3.25 -5.15
N PHE A 78 -14.28 4.21 -4.71
CA PHE A 78 -14.26 5.55 -5.27
C PHE A 78 -12.83 6.01 -5.48
N THR A 79 -12.44 6.27 -6.74
CA THR A 79 -11.08 6.71 -7.09
C THR A 79 -11.14 8.02 -7.85
N LEU A 80 -10.42 9.00 -7.35
CA LEU A 80 -10.36 10.35 -7.93
C LEU A 80 -8.96 10.96 -7.81
N THR A 81 -8.75 12.11 -8.45
CA THR A 81 -7.54 12.92 -8.25
C THR A 81 -7.88 14.32 -7.74
N VAL A 82 -6.99 14.83 -6.91
CA VAL A 82 -6.92 16.23 -6.46
C VAL A 82 -5.48 16.70 -6.61
N ASN A 83 -5.24 17.76 -7.37
CA ASN A 83 -3.90 18.26 -7.70
C ASN A 83 -2.98 17.15 -8.25
N ASN A 84 -3.51 16.29 -9.14
CA ASN A 84 -2.83 15.14 -9.71
C ASN A 84 -2.43 14.03 -8.71
N VAL A 85 -2.79 14.13 -7.44
CA VAL A 85 -2.62 13.06 -6.45
C VAL A 85 -3.88 12.19 -6.47
N ARG A 86 -3.70 10.88 -6.60
CA ARG A 86 -4.79 9.91 -6.60
C ARG A 86 -5.21 9.57 -5.19
N PHE A 87 -6.51 9.57 -4.96
CA PHE A 87 -7.17 9.08 -3.76
C PHE A 87 -8.03 7.88 -4.13
N THR A 88 -7.76 6.74 -3.50
CA THR A 88 -8.59 5.54 -3.62
C THR A 88 -9.27 5.28 -2.29
N PHE A 89 -10.59 5.34 -2.26
CA PHE A 89 -11.42 4.89 -1.15
C PHE A 89 -11.95 3.51 -1.49
N PHE A 90 -11.73 2.54 -0.59
CA PHE A 90 -12.08 1.16 -0.88
C PHE A 90 -12.70 0.46 0.35
N GLN A 91 -13.86 -0.16 0.13
CA GLN A 91 -14.47 -1.07 1.09
C GLN A 91 -13.74 -2.41 1.01
N PHE A 92 -12.86 -2.64 1.97
CA PHE A 92 -12.04 -3.84 2.01
C PHE A 92 -12.78 -4.94 2.77
N PRO A 93 -12.95 -6.14 2.20
CA PRO A 93 -13.81 -7.18 2.78
C PRO A 93 -13.23 -7.85 4.02
N TYR A 94 -12.01 -7.50 4.41
CA TYR A 94 -11.33 -8.05 5.57
C TYR A 94 -11.10 -6.97 6.62
N LYS A 95 -11.23 -7.31 7.90
CA LYS A 95 -10.95 -6.39 8.99
C LYS A 95 -9.44 -6.19 9.14
N ILE A 96 -9.00 -4.94 9.04
CA ILE A 96 -7.63 -4.53 9.27
C ILE A 96 -7.53 -3.90 10.65
N ASN A 97 -6.51 -4.30 11.43
CA ASN A 97 -6.17 -3.62 12.67
C ASN A 97 -5.30 -2.40 12.36
N TYR A 98 -5.79 -1.22 12.65
CA TYR A 98 -5.08 0.06 12.50
C TYR A 98 -4.46 0.44 13.85
N SER A 99 -3.34 -0.22 14.20
CA SER A 99 -2.64 -0.06 15.50
C SER A 99 -1.75 1.17 15.56
N GLU A 100 -1.38 1.72 14.40
CA GLU A 100 -0.45 2.84 14.27
C GLU A 100 -1.14 4.07 13.70
N SER A 101 -0.40 5.17 13.57
CA SER A 101 -0.92 6.40 12.96
C SER A 101 0.16 7.24 12.30
N LEU A 102 -0.20 7.93 11.23
CA LEU A 102 0.57 9.06 10.71
C LEU A 102 0.21 10.31 11.51
N ASP A 103 0.96 10.57 12.58
CA ASP A 103 0.68 11.62 13.56
C ASP A 103 -0.79 11.59 14.04
N ASP A 104 -1.43 12.77 14.12
CA ASP A 104 -2.86 12.94 14.37
C ASP A 104 -3.72 13.00 13.08
N ILE A 105 -3.15 12.56 11.95
CA ILE A 105 -3.76 12.70 10.62
C ILE A 105 -4.66 11.50 10.32
N ILE A 106 -4.10 10.28 10.33
CA ILE A 106 -4.86 9.08 10.00
C ILE A 106 -4.22 7.84 10.61
N LYS A 107 -5.05 6.86 10.97
CA LYS A 107 -4.60 5.56 11.44
C LYS A 107 -4.02 4.72 10.30
N MET A 108 -3.09 3.84 10.66
CA MET A 108 -2.40 2.92 9.74
C MET A 108 -2.26 1.55 10.39
N PRO A 109 -2.22 0.45 9.62
CA PRO A 109 -1.78 -0.84 10.15
C PRO A 109 -0.27 -0.81 10.44
N ASP A 110 0.22 -1.75 11.24
CA ASP A 110 1.65 -2.00 11.36
C ASP A 110 2.27 -2.48 10.04
N LEU A 111 3.60 -2.43 9.95
CA LEU A 111 4.33 -2.79 8.74
C LEU A 111 4.11 -4.25 8.33
N LEU A 112 4.01 -5.17 9.30
CA LEU A 112 3.78 -6.59 9.02
C LEU A 112 2.39 -6.83 8.42
N THR A 113 1.37 -6.15 8.93
CA THR A 113 0.01 -6.17 8.35
C THR A 113 0.03 -5.59 6.92
N LEU A 114 0.71 -4.47 6.69
CA LEU A 114 0.86 -3.90 5.33
C LEU A 114 1.60 -4.86 4.39
N ALA A 115 2.62 -5.56 4.88
CA ALA A 115 3.32 -6.60 4.12
C ALA A 115 2.40 -7.77 3.75
N ALA A 116 1.54 -8.23 4.67
CA ALA A 116 0.55 -9.27 4.40
C ALA A 116 -0.48 -8.83 3.35
N LEU A 117 -0.97 -7.57 3.41
CA LEU A 117 -1.84 -6.98 2.38
C LEU A 117 -1.14 -6.96 1.01
N LYS A 118 0.15 -6.62 0.99
CA LYS A 118 0.98 -6.60 -0.23
C LYS A 118 1.20 -8.01 -0.77
N ALA A 119 1.53 -8.99 0.08
CA ALA A 119 1.69 -10.39 -0.30
C ALA A 119 0.41 -10.96 -0.93
N PHE A 120 -0.75 -10.63 -0.36
CA PHE A 120 -2.04 -11.01 -0.92
C PHE A 120 -2.33 -10.36 -2.28
N ALA A 121 -1.88 -9.12 -2.48
CA ALA A 121 -2.00 -8.41 -3.76
C ALA A 121 -1.08 -9.00 -4.83
N LEU A 122 0.16 -9.42 -4.50
CA LEU A 122 1.10 -10.06 -5.42
C LEU A 122 0.52 -11.32 -6.06
N GLY A 123 -0.29 -12.10 -5.35
CA GLY A 123 -0.99 -13.26 -5.89
C GLY A 123 -2.11 -12.92 -6.91
N ARG A 124 -2.43 -11.64 -7.12
CA ARG A 124 -3.53 -11.15 -7.96
C ARG A 124 -3.13 -10.14 -9.03
N ARG A 125 -1.97 -9.53 -8.87
CA ARG A 125 -1.42 -8.54 -9.82
C ARG A 125 0.10 -8.54 -9.75
N ALA A 126 0.77 -8.31 -10.87
CA ALA A 126 2.22 -8.32 -10.96
C ALA A 126 2.76 -6.91 -11.28
N LYS A 127 2.80 -6.02 -10.27
CA LYS A 127 3.39 -4.68 -10.41
C LYS A 127 4.77 -4.63 -9.79
N TRP A 128 5.79 -4.18 -10.53
CA TRP A 128 7.18 -4.14 -10.06
C TRP A 128 7.36 -3.41 -8.73
N LYS A 129 6.67 -2.30 -8.53
CA LYS A 129 6.72 -1.56 -7.25
C LYS A 129 6.28 -2.39 -6.04
N ASP A 130 5.42 -3.41 -6.23
CA ASP A 130 4.97 -4.27 -5.15
C ASP A 130 6.09 -5.25 -4.72
N TYR A 131 6.91 -5.70 -5.67
CA TYR A 131 8.11 -6.51 -5.41
C TYR A 131 9.20 -5.69 -4.72
N VAL A 132 9.41 -4.44 -5.15
CA VAL A 132 10.36 -3.53 -4.49
C VAL A 132 9.96 -3.27 -3.04
N ASP A 133 8.68 -2.97 -2.78
CA ASP A 133 8.19 -2.80 -1.41
C ASP A 133 8.44 -4.06 -0.58
N MET A 134 8.14 -5.24 -1.13
CA MET A 134 8.33 -6.51 -0.44
C MET A 134 9.81 -6.79 -0.16
N TYR A 135 10.71 -6.50 -1.11
CA TYR A 135 12.15 -6.60 -0.90
C TYR A 135 12.60 -5.78 0.32
N PHE A 136 12.19 -4.52 0.41
CA PHE A 136 12.59 -3.66 1.53
C PHE A 136 11.94 -4.07 2.85
N VAL A 137 10.72 -4.60 2.85
CA VAL A 137 10.08 -5.18 4.04
C VAL A 137 10.90 -6.37 4.56
N LEU A 138 11.28 -7.31 3.68
CA LEU A 138 12.07 -8.48 4.04
C LEU A 138 13.49 -8.08 4.51
N LYS A 139 14.10 -7.07 3.89
CA LYS A 139 15.39 -6.51 4.32
C LYS A 139 15.30 -5.78 5.67
N ALA A 140 14.13 -5.30 6.08
CA ALA A 140 13.89 -4.67 7.39
C ALA A 140 13.60 -5.69 8.51
N ASN A 141 14.15 -6.89 8.41
CA ASN A 141 14.07 -7.99 9.39
C ASN A 141 12.68 -8.62 9.56
N HIS A 142 11.79 -8.52 8.55
CA HIS A 142 10.62 -9.37 8.49
C HIS A 142 10.92 -10.62 7.64
N THR A 143 10.32 -11.74 8.01
CA THR A 143 10.48 -13.01 7.30
C THR A 143 9.24 -13.35 6.47
N VAL A 144 9.42 -14.19 5.45
CA VAL A 144 8.30 -14.73 4.66
C VAL A 144 7.32 -15.49 5.56
N SER A 145 7.83 -16.19 6.59
CA SER A 145 7.02 -16.92 7.57
C SER A 145 6.13 -16.00 8.41
N GLU A 146 6.67 -14.89 8.92
CA GLU A 146 5.89 -13.89 9.67
C GLU A 146 4.80 -13.26 8.79
N ILE A 147 5.15 -12.87 7.54
CA ILE A 147 4.20 -12.31 6.57
C ILE A 147 3.09 -13.33 6.25
N THR A 148 3.45 -14.61 6.08
CA THR A 148 2.49 -15.70 5.87
C THR A 148 1.54 -15.86 7.05
N THR A 149 2.08 -15.90 8.27
CA THR A 149 1.28 -16.00 9.50
C THR A 149 0.29 -14.84 9.61
N LYS A 150 0.76 -13.61 9.37
CA LYS A 150 -0.10 -12.43 9.35
C LYS A 150 -1.13 -12.47 8.19
N GLY A 151 -0.74 -12.98 7.04
CA GLY A 151 -1.63 -13.19 5.90
C GLY A 151 -2.77 -14.16 6.23
N LEU A 152 -2.47 -15.28 6.88
CA LEU A 152 -3.47 -16.24 7.37
C LEU A 152 -4.38 -15.63 8.45
N GLU A 153 -3.83 -14.79 9.34
CA GLU A 153 -4.62 -14.08 10.35
C GLU A 153 -5.65 -13.13 9.71
N VAL A 154 -5.25 -12.37 8.68
CA VAL A 154 -6.10 -11.37 8.03
C VAL A 154 -7.08 -11.99 7.04
N PHE A 155 -6.63 -12.95 6.22
CA PHE A 155 -7.37 -13.47 5.06
C PHE A 155 -7.89 -14.89 5.25
N GLY A 156 -7.50 -15.56 6.35
CA GLY A 156 -7.85 -16.96 6.58
C GLY A 156 -7.40 -17.85 5.41
N ASN A 157 -8.28 -18.75 4.99
CA ASN A 157 -8.00 -19.72 3.92
C ASN A 157 -7.84 -19.08 2.52
N GLU A 158 -8.10 -17.79 2.35
CA GLU A 158 -7.89 -17.11 1.08
C GLU A 158 -6.43 -16.69 0.88
N PHE A 159 -5.61 -16.68 1.94
CA PHE A 159 -4.18 -16.51 1.82
C PHE A 159 -3.52 -17.87 1.53
N ASN A 160 -2.65 -17.88 0.53
CA ASN A 160 -1.93 -19.10 0.13
C ASN A 160 -0.43 -18.82 0.10
N GLU A 161 0.30 -19.37 1.09
CA GLU A 161 1.76 -19.23 1.20
C GLU A 161 2.50 -19.72 -0.04
N LYS A 162 2.06 -20.84 -0.63
CA LYS A 162 2.72 -21.38 -1.83
C LYS A 162 2.60 -20.41 -3.01
N ILE A 163 1.43 -19.77 -3.18
CA ILE A 163 1.25 -18.74 -4.20
C ILE A 163 2.16 -17.56 -3.90
N PHE A 164 2.18 -17.07 -2.65
CA PHE A 164 3.04 -15.95 -2.27
C PHE A 164 4.52 -16.23 -2.56
N ARG A 165 5.05 -17.38 -2.11
CA ARG A 165 6.44 -17.79 -2.38
C ARG A 165 6.72 -17.93 -3.88
N THR A 166 5.80 -18.52 -4.64
CA THR A 166 5.93 -18.64 -6.09
C THR A 166 6.00 -17.27 -6.76
N GLN A 167 5.15 -16.33 -6.36
CA GLN A 167 5.14 -14.96 -6.91
C GLN A 167 6.44 -14.21 -6.59
N LEU A 168 7.01 -14.38 -5.40
CA LEU A 168 8.31 -13.78 -5.07
C LEU A 168 9.45 -14.22 -6.01
N ALA A 169 9.33 -15.38 -6.63
CA ALA A 169 10.33 -15.95 -7.54
C ALA A 169 9.95 -15.88 -9.03
N TYR A 170 8.80 -15.27 -9.38
CA TYR A 170 8.30 -15.23 -10.75
C TYR A 170 8.22 -13.79 -11.26
N PHE A 171 8.89 -13.52 -12.40
CA PHE A 171 9.09 -12.15 -12.92
C PHE A 171 8.73 -11.96 -14.40
N GLU A 172 8.12 -12.95 -15.08
CA GLU A 172 7.92 -12.89 -16.52
C GLU A 172 6.76 -11.96 -16.95
N ASP A 173 5.73 -11.79 -16.12
CA ASP A 173 4.52 -11.03 -16.43
C ASP A 173 4.42 -9.70 -15.67
N ILE A 174 5.55 -9.18 -15.20
CA ILE A 174 5.58 -7.98 -14.38
C ILE A 174 5.31 -6.72 -15.20
N ASP A 175 4.42 -5.88 -14.67
CA ASP A 175 4.17 -4.53 -15.14
C ASP A 175 5.20 -3.56 -14.56
N TYR A 176 6.10 -3.06 -15.41
CA TYR A 176 7.13 -2.04 -15.12
C TYR A 176 6.71 -0.63 -15.50
N SER A 177 5.44 -0.39 -15.85
CA SER A 177 4.96 0.91 -16.35
C SER A 177 5.07 2.05 -15.34
N GLU A 178 5.07 1.72 -14.04
CA GLU A 178 5.18 2.70 -12.97
C GLU A 178 6.65 2.87 -12.54
N GLN A 179 7.23 4.04 -12.83
CA GLN A 179 8.61 4.37 -12.43
C GLN A 179 8.75 4.41 -10.91
N ILE A 180 9.84 3.84 -10.40
CA ILE A 180 10.21 3.90 -8.98
C ILE A 180 11.20 5.03 -8.76
N ILE A 181 10.86 5.96 -7.89
CA ILE A 181 11.74 7.06 -7.47
C ILE A 181 12.26 6.70 -6.08
N TYR A 182 13.46 6.12 -6.04
CA TYR A 182 14.12 5.78 -4.78
C TYR A 182 14.57 7.04 -4.03
N LYS A 183 14.52 6.98 -2.72
CA LYS A 183 15.15 8.00 -1.86
C LYS A 183 16.65 7.75 -1.78
N ASP A 184 17.41 8.77 -1.39
CA ASP A 184 18.86 8.69 -1.29
C ASP A 184 19.30 7.51 -0.42
N GLY A 185 20.26 6.74 -0.94
CA GLY A 185 20.79 5.55 -0.27
C GLY A 185 19.97 4.26 -0.44
N PHE A 186 18.79 4.31 -1.07
CA PHE A 186 17.93 3.13 -1.26
C PHE A 186 17.93 2.54 -2.67
N ARG A 187 18.62 3.18 -3.62
CA ARG A 187 18.65 2.66 -4.99
C ARG A 187 19.33 1.30 -5.03
N VAL A 188 18.63 0.32 -5.59
CA VAL A 188 19.11 -1.05 -5.79
C VAL A 188 18.77 -1.46 -7.22
N ASP A 189 19.68 -2.19 -7.87
CA ASP A 189 19.42 -2.73 -9.21
C ASP A 189 18.35 -3.81 -9.17
N ASP A 190 17.48 -3.83 -10.18
CA ASP A 190 16.36 -4.77 -10.27
C ASP A 190 16.79 -6.24 -10.18
N GLU A 191 17.95 -6.59 -10.78
CA GLU A 191 18.48 -7.96 -10.73
C GLU A 191 18.93 -8.37 -9.31
N ILE A 192 19.41 -7.42 -8.50
CA ILE A 192 19.74 -7.68 -7.09
C ILE A 192 18.45 -7.93 -6.30
N ILE A 193 17.41 -7.13 -6.55
CA ILE A 193 16.10 -7.31 -5.91
C ILE A 193 15.52 -8.67 -6.27
N LYS A 194 15.48 -9.03 -7.55
CA LYS A 194 14.96 -10.33 -8.03
C LYS A 194 15.69 -11.49 -7.38
N LYS A 195 17.03 -11.45 -7.38
CA LYS A 195 17.84 -12.50 -6.76
C LYS A 195 17.53 -12.67 -5.28
N ALA A 196 17.46 -11.57 -4.53
CA ALA A 196 17.15 -11.60 -3.11
C ALA A 196 15.73 -12.14 -2.84
N LEU A 197 14.73 -11.73 -3.65
CA LEU A 197 13.36 -12.24 -3.52
C LEU A 197 13.26 -13.73 -3.78
N VAL A 198 14.02 -14.27 -4.74
CA VAL A 198 14.13 -15.74 -4.96
C VAL A 198 14.72 -16.41 -3.72
N GLU A 199 15.81 -15.87 -3.17
CA GLU A 199 16.45 -16.40 -1.95
C GLU A 199 15.44 -16.42 -0.78
N PHE A 200 14.76 -15.31 -0.50
CA PHE A 200 13.72 -15.22 0.54
C PHE A 200 12.57 -16.21 0.31
N SER A 201 12.18 -16.44 -0.95
CA SER A 201 11.09 -17.39 -1.27
C SER A 201 11.41 -18.84 -0.87
N LEU A 202 12.70 -19.16 -0.79
CA LEU A 202 13.22 -20.52 -0.46
C LEU A 202 13.56 -20.71 1.02
N GLU A 203 13.57 -19.62 1.81
CA GLU A 203 13.86 -19.70 3.25
C GLU A 203 12.70 -20.39 3.99
N TRP A 204 13.00 -21.52 4.64
CA TRP A 204 12.10 -22.25 5.53
C TRP A 204 12.63 -22.06 6.97
N GLN A 205 11.93 -21.28 7.76
CA GLN A 205 12.20 -21.15 9.21
C GLN A 205 11.09 -21.84 10.01
#